data_acbbb205a8b1b7292b82234fde469a2c
#
_entry.id   acbbb205a8b1b7292b82234fde469a2c
#
_cell.length_a   1.000
_cell.length_b   1.000
_cell.length_c   1.000
_cell.angle_alpha   90.00
_cell.angle_beta   90.00
_cell.angle_gamma   90.00
#
_symmetry.space_group_name_H-M   'P 1'
#
loop_
_entity.id
_entity.type
_entity.pdbx_description
1 polymer ?
#
loop_
_entity_poly.entity_id
_entity_poly.type
_entity_poly.pdbx_seq_one_letter_code
_entity_poly.pdbx_strand_id
1 'polypeptide(L)'
;MQESVKKTTISQRKKILEENKRQNNGELRSDGDGRLLNPPSKNIKGQKADMNQAEIDHIEPRSKGGSNRNSNLQVLSKEENLKKHNK
;
A
#
# COMPACT_ATOMS: atom_id res chain seq x y z
N MET A 1 -19.70 15.93 8.82
CA MET A 1 -19.15 15.58 8.47
C MET A 1 -18.46 14.86 8.13
N GLN A 2 -18.27 14.60 7.95
CA GLN A 2 -17.64 14.08 7.47
C GLN A 2 -16.90 13.54 7.07
N GLU A 3 -16.56 13.17 7.05
CA GLU A 3 -15.84 12.75 6.61
C GLU A 3 -15.30 12.27 6.10
N SER A 4 -15.19 12.26 6.15
CA SER A 4 -14.75 11.64 5.50
C SER A 4 -13.53 11.34 5.21
N VAL A 5 -12.84 11.04 5.51
CA VAL A 5 -11.86 10.82 5.13
C VAL A 5 -11.46 9.86 4.66
N LYS A 6 -10.98 9.74 4.07
CA LYS A 6 -10.94 9.08 3.18
C LYS A 6 -9.71 8.54 2.78
N LYS A 7 -8.64 9.17 2.69
CA LYS A 7 -7.33 8.68 2.28
C LYS A 7 -6.42 8.59 3.47
N THR A 8 -5.46 7.65 3.43
CA THR A 8 -4.41 7.62 4.43
C THR A 8 -3.57 8.90 4.30
N THR A 9 -3.07 9.40 5.42
CA THR A 9 -2.21 10.57 5.40
C THR A 9 -0.81 10.19 4.95
N ILE A 10 -0.02 11.18 4.53
CA ILE A 10 1.37 10.96 4.15
C ILE A 10 2.15 10.39 5.33
N SER A 11 1.93 10.96 6.52
CA SER A 11 2.59 10.50 7.74
C SER A 11 2.25 9.03 8.03
N GLN A 12 0.99 8.68 7.88
CA GLN A 12 0.54 7.32 8.14
C GLN A 12 1.17 6.33 7.16
N ARG A 13 1.21 6.69 5.88
CA ARG A 13 1.81 5.83 4.87
C ARG A 13 3.30 5.63 5.13
N LYS A 14 3.99 6.71 5.52
CA LYS A 14 5.40 6.62 5.85
C LYS A 14 5.64 5.63 6.99
N LYS A 15 4.82 5.71 8.04
CA LYS A 15 4.97 4.80 9.18
C LYS A 15 4.71 3.35 8.78
N ILE A 16 3.72 3.11 7.93
CA ILE A 16 3.41 1.76 7.46
C ILE A 16 4.61 1.18 6.70
N LEU A 17 5.21 1.97 5.81
CA LEU A 17 6.36 1.51 5.05
C LEU A 17 7.57 1.28 5.94
N GLU A 18 7.81 2.16 6.92
CA GLU A 18 8.92 1.99 7.84
C GLU A 18 8.75 0.76 8.71
N GLU A 19 7.54 0.50 9.15
CA GLU A 19 7.26 -0.70 9.95
C GLU A 19 7.48 -1.96 9.12
N ASN A 20 7.09 -1.93 7.85
CA ASN A 20 7.33 -3.06 6.95
C ASN A 20 8.84 -3.32 6.83
N LYS A 21 9.63 -2.28 6.63
CA LYS A 21 11.09 -2.41 6.56
C LYS A 21 11.66 -2.97 7.87
N ARG A 22 11.16 -2.48 9.00
CA ARG A 22 11.66 -2.94 10.28
C ARG A 22 11.43 -4.44 10.46
N GLN A 23 10.29 -4.93 10.01
CA GLN A 23 9.96 -6.34 10.12
C GLN A 23 10.73 -7.21 9.13
N ASN A 24 11.31 -6.60 8.09
CA ASN A 24 11.97 -7.33 6.99
C ASN A 24 13.44 -6.93 6.85
N ASN A 25 14.10 -6.63 7.95
CA ASN A 25 15.54 -6.35 7.99
C ASN A 25 15.94 -5.18 7.09
N GLY A 26 15.09 -4.17 7.03
CA GLY A 26 15.36 -2.95 6.26
C GLY A 26 14.87 -2.98 4.84
N GLU A 27 14.23 -4.07 4.42
CA GLU A 27 13.73 -4.20 3.06
C GLU A 27 12.22 -4.01 3.01
N LEU A 28 11.75 -3.39 1.93
CA LEU A 28 10.31 -3.34 1.65
C LEU A 28 9.91 -4.67 1.01
N ARG A 29 8.96 -5.36 1.62
CA ARG A 29 8.45 -6.61 1.06
C ARG A 29 6.94 -6.64 1.12
N SER A 30 6.34 -7.32 0.16
CA SER A 30 4.89 -7.46 0.12
C SER A 30 4.40 -8.27 1.32
N ASP A 31 3.33 -7.79 1.94
CA ASP A 31 2.65 -8.56 2.99
C ASP A 31 1.84 -9.71 2.39
N GLY A 32 1.66 -9.71 1.07
CA GLY A 32 0.96 -10.79 0.37
C GLY A 32 1.88 -11.93 0.02
N ASP A 33 2.71 -11.75 -1.01
CA ASP A 33 3.55 -12.84 -1.49
C ASP A 33 5.00 -12.75 -1.05
N GLY A 34 5.38 -11.71 -0.30
CA GLY A 34 6.74 -11.61 0.24
C GLY A 34 7.78 -11.08 -0.72
N ARG A 35 7.39 -10.70 -1.92
CA ARG A 35 8.37 -10.22 -2.90
C ARG A 35 9.02 -8.92 -2.44
N LEU A 36 10.25 -8.71 -2.91
CA LEU A 36 10.96 -7.48 -2.65
C LEU A 36 10.32 -6.35 -3.44
N LEU A 37 10.11 -5.21 -2.78
CA LEU A 37 9.41 -4.09 -3.40
C LEU A 37 10.33 -2.90 -3.56
N ASN A 38 10.04 -2.10 -4.58
CA ASN A 38 10.69 -0.81 -4.76
C ASN A 38 9.89 0.27 -4.04
N PRO A 39 10.56 1.37 -3.63
CA PRO A 39 9.83 2.46 -2.98
C PRO A 39 8.72 3.02 -3.89
N PRO A 40 7.65 3.55 -3.30
CA PRO A 40 6.60 4.17 -4.09
C PRO A 40 7.17 5.31 -4.92
N SER A 41 6.69 5.46 -6.14
CA SER A 41 7.11 6.55 -7.00
C SER A 41 5.91 7.09 -7.74
N LYS A 42 6.05 8.31 -8.25
CA LYS A 42 5.00 8.91 -9.04
C LYS A 42 5.01 8.30 -10.43
N ASN A 43 3.81 8.12 -10.98
CA ASN A 43 3.69 7.72 -12.37
C ASN A 43 4.14 8.88 -13.25
N ILE A 44 4.98 8.58 -14.22
CA ILE A 44 5.45 9.56 -15.18
C ILE A 44 4.78 9.24 -16.51
N LYS A 45 4.19 10.25 -17.11
CA LYS A 45 3.50 10.09 -18.37
C LYS A 45 4.46 9.51 -19.41
N GLY A 46 4.01 8.49 -20.11
CA GLY A 46 4.82 7.86 -21.14
C GLY A 46 5.73 6.74 -20.65
N GLN A 47 5.78 6.51 -19.34
CA GLN A 47 6.56 5.42 -18.78
C GLN A 47 5.67 4.34 -18.21
N LYS A 48 6.13 3.11 -18.26
CA LYS A 48 5.42 2.01 -17.66
C LYS A 48 5.46 2.13 -16.14
N ALA A 49 4.34 1.78 -15.50
CA ALA A 49 4.30 1.72 -14.06
C ALA A 49 5.16 0.55 -13.56
N ASP A 50 5.78 0.74 -12.41
CA ASP A 50 6.58 -0.29 -11.77
C ASP A 50 5.65 -1.23 -11.01
N MET A 51 5.46 -2.43 -11.52
CA MET A 51 4.57 -3.41 -10.91
C MET A 51 5.07 -3.91 -9.56
N ASN A 52 6.35 -3.69 -9.26
CA ASN A 52 6.93 -4.09 -7.98
C ASN A 52 7.05 -2.93 -6.99
N GLN A 53 6.48 -1.76 -7.30
CA GLN A 53 6.52 -0.68 -6.33
C GLN A 53 5.57 -0.96 -5.18
N ALA A 54 5.95 -0.52 -3.99
CA ALA A 54 5.14 -0.70 -2.80
C ALA A 54 3.91 0.19 -2.86
N GLU A 55 2.77 -0.37 -2.50
CA GLU A 55 1.52 0.38 -2.38
C GLU A 55 0.84 0.03 -1.09
N ILE A 56 0.20 1.01 -0.47
CA ILE A 56 -0.55 0.80 0.75
C ILE A 56 -1.97 0.41 0.36
N ASP A 57 -2.43 -0.70 0.90
CA ASP A 57 -3.74 -1.25 0.57
C ASP A 57 -4.57 -1.45 1.83
N HIS A 58 -5.87 -1.27 1.72
CA HIS A 58 -6.80 -1.57 2.81
C HIS A 58 -7.10 -3.06 2.77
N ILE A 59 -6.85 -3.75 3.90
CA ILE A 59 -7.14 -5.19 3.99
C ILE A 59 -8.62 -5.40 3.77
N GLU A 60 -9.45 -4.67 4.51
CA GLU A 60 -10.88 -4.65 4.26
C GLU A 60 -11.18 -3.39 3.46
N PRO A 61 -11.74 -3.50 2.25
CA PRO A 61 -11.99 -2.32 1.41
C PRO A 61 -12.88 -1.31 2.10
N ARG A 62 -12.61 -0.04 1.84
CA ARG A 62 -13.42 1.02 2.42
C ARG A 62 -14.86 0.96 1.97
N SER A 63 -15.10 0.50 0.75
CA SER A 63 -16.45 0.32 0.23
C SER A 63 -17.24 -0.71 1.02
N LYS A 64 -16.56 -1.56 1.78
CA LYS A 64 -17.20 -2.56 2.62
C LYS A 64 -17.05 -2.24 4.10
N GLY A 65 -16.80 -0.98 4.43
CA GLY A 65 -16.71 -0.54 5.82
C GLY A 65 -15.32 -0.58 6.41
N GLY A 66 -14.30 -0.85 5.61
CA GLY A 66 -12.94 -0.89 6.12
C GLY A 66 -12.46 0.46 6.61
N SER A 67 -11.70 0.46 7.69
CA SER A 67 -11.20 1.69 8.31
C SER A 67 -9.85 2.10 7.73
N ASN A 68 -9.43 3.32 8.10
CA ASN A 68 -8.09 3.81 7.78
C ASN A 68 -7.08 3.54 8.90
N ARG A 69 -7.43 2.69 9.86
CA ARG A 69 -6.52 2.37 10.94
C ARG A 69 -5.34 1.56 10.42
N ASN A 70 -4.19 1.74 11.06
CA ASN A 70 -2.98 1.01 10.65
C ASN A 70 -3.22 -0.50 10.63
N SER A 71 -4.03 -1.03 11.54
CA SER A 71 -4.32 -2.45 11.59
C SER A 71 -5.07 -2.96 10.37
N ASN A 72 -5.68 -2.06 9.61
CA ASN A 72 -6.40 -2.41 8.37
C ASN A 72 -5.59 -2.06 7.12
N LEU A 73 -4.32 -1.75 7.27
CA LEU A 73 -3.46 -1.38 6.15
C LEU A 73 -2.36 -2.40 5.98
N GLN A 74 -1.97 -2.62 4.74
CA GLN A 74 -0.88 -3.53 4.42
C GLN A 74 -0.11 -3.00 3.23
N VAL A 75 1.09 -3.54 3.01
CA VAL A 75 1.93 -3.15 1.88
C VAL A 75 1.88 -4.26 0.85
N LEU A 76 1.48 -3.93 -0.36
CA LEU A 76 1.44 -4.88 -1.47
C LEU A 76 2.23 -4.31 -2.64
N SER A 77 2.57 -5.16 -3.60
CA SER A 77 3.09 -4.67 -4.86
C SER A 77 1.95 -4.04 -5.65
N LYS A 78 2.29 -3.16 -6.57
CA LYS A 78 1.29 -2.59 -7.46
C LYS A 78 0.53 -3.68 -8.22
N GLU A 79 1.25 -4.71 -8.66
CA GLU A 79 0.64 -5.82 -9.37
C GLU A 79 -0.41 -6.53 -8.53
N GLU A 80 -0.06 -6.86 -7.28
CA GLU A 80 -0.99 -7.51 -6.37
C GLU A 80 -2.21 -6.65 -6.09
N ASN A 81 -1.96 -5.36 -5.91
CA ASN A 81 -3.03 -4.41 -5.60
C ASN A 81 -4.01 -4.30 -6.76
N LEU A 82 -3.49 -4.24 -8.00
CA LEU A 82 -4.33 -4.18 -9.17
C LEU A 82 -5.18 -5.45 -9.32
N LYS A 83 -4.58 -6.61 -9.10
CA LYS A 83 -5.31 -7.87 -9.18
C LYS A 83 -6.40 -7.96 -8.13
N LYS A 84 -6.12 -7.47 -6.93
CA LYS A 84 -7.09 -7.49 -5.84
C LYS A 84 -8.32 -6.65 -6.18
N HIS A 85 -8.11 -5.52 -6.84
CA HIS A 85 -9.18 -4.58 -7.14
C HIS A 85 -9.85 -4.83 -8.49
N ASN A 86 -9.43 -5.85 -9.19
CA ASN A 86 -9.92 -6.16 -10.54
C ASN A 86 -10.87 -7.34 -10.55
N LYS A 87 -11.61 -7.53 -9.51
CA LYS A 87 -12.55 -8.64 -9.41
C LYS A 87 -13.96 -8.22 -9.73
#